data_e044799deb53fa70f9a3e4501bdbfe13
#
_entry.id   e044799deb53fa70f9a3e4501bdbfe13
#
_cell.length_a   1.000
_cell.length_b   1.000
_cell.length_c   1.000
_cell.angle_alpha   90.00
_cell.angle_beta   90.00
_cell.angle_gamma   90.00
#
_symmetry.space_group_name_H-M   'P 1'
#
loop_
_entity.id
_entity.type
_entity.pdbx_description
1 polymer ?
#
loop_
_entity_poly.entity_id
_entity_poly.type
_entity_poly.pdbx_seq_one_letter_code
_entity_poly.pdbx_strand_id
1 'polypeptide(L)'
;MSLFTMNEGYGYNDIYSLEESRVTDALKSFKEKVVYLFKRSNEMIVISKNGVTNNAVKQDVEKTANFIEKDIKTVENSNEVSREDLTTLERFKKRLEDKLEKWDKEIKELKFKDEGIGTKVINTIKWSFIQLKRIFTKILKLLVSAISAIYNKIRGVD
;
A
#
# COMPACT_ATOMS: atom_id res chain seq x y z
N MET A 1 -21.05 -21.40 1.86
CA MET A 1 -20.81 -21.98 0.54
C MET A 1 -19.85 -23.14 0.65
N SER A 2 -20.16 -24.20 0.02
CA SER A 2 -19.31 -25.39 0.08
C SER A 2 -18.27 -25.36 -1.04
N LEU A 3 -17.01 -25.42 -0.68
CA LEU A 3 -15.92 -25.60 -1.64
C LEU A 3 -15.92 -27.02 -2.24
N PHE A 4 -16.65 -27.92 -1.62
CA PHE A 4 -16.64 -29.31 -2.04
C PHE A 4 -17.38 -29.57 -3.34
N THR A 5 -18.37 -28.74 -3.64
CA THR A 5 -19.06 -28.84 -4.93
C THR A 5 -18.15 -28.50 -6.10
N MET A 6 -17.06 -27.79 -5.82
CA MET A 6 -16.11 -27.38 -6.84
C MET A 6 -15.08 -28.47 -7.15
N ASN A 7 -15.04 -29.52 -6.34
CA ASN A 7 -14.07 -30.58 -6.56
C ASN A 7 -14.50 -31.58 -7.62
N GLU A 8 -15.78 -31.63 -7.91
CA GLU A 8 -16.28 -32.52 -8.94
C GLU A 8 -16.12 -31.84 -10.31
N GLY A 9 -15.34 -32.49 -11.16
CA GLY A 9 -15.17 -32.01 -12.52
C GLY A 9 -14.27 -30.80 -12.68
N TYR A 10 -13.25 -30.68 -11.88
CA TYR A 10 -12.24 -29.67 -12.10
C TYR A 10 -11.65 -29.78 -13.47
N GLY A 11 -12.04 -28.90 -14.36
CA GLY A 11 -11.50 -28.76 -15.68
C GLY A 11 -10.63 -27.55 -15.80
N TYR A 12 -10.20 -27.31 -17.01
CA TYR A 12 -9.36 -26.18 -17.37
C TYR A 12 -9.98 -24.83 -16.98
N ASN A 13 -11.28 -24.68 -17.22
CA ASN A 13 -12.00 -23.43 -16.92
C ASN A 13 -12.07 -23.13 -15.42
N ASP A 14 -12.15 -24.17 -14.60
CA ASP A 14 -12.22 -24.00 -13.14
C ASP A 14 -10.90 -23.47 -12.57
N ILE A 15 -9.78 -23.87 -13.17
CA ILE A 15 -8.46 -23.38 -12.77
C ILE A 15 -8.35 -21.88 -13.05
N TYR A 16 -8.82 -21.42 -14.20
CA TYR A 16 -8.84 -20.00 -14.55
C TYR A 16 -9.72 -19.20 -13.61
N SER A 17 -10.90 -19.71 -13.28
CA SER A 17 -11.81 -19.04 -12.34
C SER A 17 -11.19 -18.88 -10.96
N LEU A 18 -10.41 -19.87 -10.49
CA LEU A 18 -9.71 -19.79 -9.22
C LEU A 18 -8.61 -18.75 -9.24
N GLU A 19 -7.89 -18.62 -10.33
CA GLU A 19 -6.84 -17.61 -10.47
C GLU A 19 -7.43 -16.20 -10.52
N GLU A 20 -8.52 -15.98 -11.28
CA GLU A 20 -9.25 -14.73 -11.29
C GLU A 20 -9.74 -14.35 -9.91
N SER A 21 -10.31 -15.31 -9.17
CA SER A 21 -10.78 -15.10 -7.81
C SER A 21 -9.63 -14.68 -6.89
N ARG A 22 -8.45 -15.27 -7.05
CA ARG A 22 -7.26 -14.93 -6.27
C ARG A 22 -6.82 -13.49 -6.51
N VAL A 23 -6.83 -13.04 -7.76
CA VAL A 23 -6.49 -11.65 -8.12
C VAL A 23 -7.53 -10.70 -7.54
N THR A 24 -8.80 -11.02 -7.69
CA THR A 24 -9.90 -10.20 -7.17
C THR A 24 -9.79 -10.06 -5.65
N ASP A 25 -9.53 -11.15 -4.95
CA ASP A 25 -9.35 -11.13 -3.49
C ASP A 25 -8.12 -10.33 -3.07
N ALA A 26 -7.01 -10.49 -3.79
CA ALA A 26 -5.79 -9.74 -3.51
C ALA A 26 -5.98 -8.25 -3.74
N LEU A 27 -6.68 -7.84 -4.79
CA LEU A 27 -6.97 -6.43 -5.06
C LEU A 27 -7.92 -5.85 -4.03
N LYS A 28 -8.93 -6.60 -3.62
CA LYS A 28 -9.86 -6.16 -2.57
C LYS A 28 -9.10 -5.95 -1.26
N SER A 29 -8.27 -6.90 -0.89
CA SER A 29 -7.42 -6.83 0.29
C SER A 29 -6.47 -5.64 0.21
N PHE A 30 -5.84 -5.43 -0.93
CA PHE A 30 -4.94 -4.32 -1.20
C PHE A 30 -5.63 -2.97 -0.98
N LYS A 31 -6.82 -2.79 -1.56
CA LYS A 31 -7.59 -1.54 -1.41
C LYS A 31 -7.92 -1.26 0.05
N GLU A 32 -8.42 -2.24 0.76
CA GLU A 32 -8.80 -2.11 2.16
C GLU A 32 -7.60 -1.78 3.05
N LYS A 33 -6.48 -2.46 2.79
CA LYS A 33 -5.26 -2.26 3.58
C LYS A 33 -4.59 -0.93 3.30
N VAL A 34 -4.66 -0.41 2.08
CA VAL A 34 -4.12 0.91 1.76
C VAL A 34 -4.92 2.00 2.49
N VAL A 35 -6.24 1.89 2.51
CA VAL A 35 -7.09 2.82 3.26
C VAL A 35 -6.75 2.76 4.76
N TYR A 36 -6.60 1.58 5.30
CA TYR A 36 -6.21 1.38 6.69
C TYR A 36 -4.81 1.94 6.97
N LEU A 37 -3.87 1.71 6.05
CA LEU A 37 -2.51 2.24 6.16
C LEU A 37 -2.52 3.77 6.26
N PHE A 38 -3.32 4.44 5.43
CA PHE A 38 -3.45 5.90 5.46
C PHE A 38 -4.00 6.37 6.81
N LYS A 39 -5.02 5.69 7.31
CA LYS A 39 -5.63 6.01 8.60
C LYS A 39 -4.63 5.88 9.75
N ARG A 40 -3.94 4.76 9.81
CA ARG A 40 -2.95 4.52 10.88
C ARG A 40 -1.75 5.44 10.76
N SER A 41 -1.33 5.77 9.54
CA SER A 41 -0.25 6.73 9.32
C SER A 41 -0.61 8.11 9.84
N ASN A 42 -1.83 8.57 9.59
CA ASN A 42 -2.33 9.82 10.11
C ASN A 42 -2.39 9.82 11.65
N GLU A 43 -2.81 8.71 12.26
CA GLU A 43 -2.81 8.56 13.71
C GLU A 43 -1.39 8.67 14.28
N MET A 44 -0.43 8.05 13.63
CA MET A 44 0.98 8.13 14.03
C MET A 44 1.49 9.58 14.02
N ILE A 45 1.13 10.34 13.00
CA ILE A 45 1.50 11.75 12.89
C ILE A 45 0.84 12.57 14.00
N VAL A 46 -0.46 12.36 14.24
CA VAL A 46 -1.21 13.07 15.29
C VAL A 46 -0.60 12.80 16.66
N ILE A 47 -0.26 11.55 16.96
CA ILE A 47 0.39 11.19 18.23
C ILE A 47 1.74 11.90 18.35
N SER A 48 2.50 11.96 17.25
CA SER A 48 3.81 12.64 17.22
C SER A 48 3.71 14.14 17.53
N LYS A 49 2.59 14.76 17.17
CA LYS A 49 2.36 16.19 17.46
C LYS A 49 2.25 16.47 18.96
N ASN A 50 2.02 15.43 19.75
CA ASN A 50 2.03 15.53 21.21
C ASN A 50 3.40 15.18 21.81
N GLY A 51 4.42 15.01 20.98
CA GLY A 51 5.78 14.70 21.42
C GLY A 51 5.96 13.24 21.83
N VAL A 52 5.07 12.35 21.41
CA VAL A 52 5.06 10.94 21.80
C VAL A 52 5.30 10.07 20.58
N THR A 53 6.12 9.03 20.72
CA THR A 53 6.24 7.97 19.73
C THR A 53 5.45 6.77 20.22
N ASN A 54 4.62 6.20 19.35
CA ASN A 54 3.83 5.02 19.68
C ASN A 54 4.32 3.84 18.86
N ASN A 55 5.06 2.95 19.48
CA ASN A 55 5.62 1.79 18.81
C ASN A 55 4.54 0.80 18.35
N ALA A 56 3.43 0.71 19.06
CA ALA A 56 2.34 -0.18 18.66
C ALA A 56 1.72 0.28 17.32
N VAL A 57 1.51 1.59 17.16
CA VAL A 57 0.99 2.14 15.90
C VAL A 57 2.02 1.96 14.78
N LYS A 58 3.30 2.22 15.07
CA LYS A 58 4.37 2.02 14.09
C LYS A 58 4.43 0.57 13.62
N GLN A 59 4.38 -0.38 14.55
CA GLN A 59 4.40 -1.80 14.22
C GLN A 59 3.19 -2.21 13.40
N ASP A 60 2.02 -1.66 13.69
CA ASP A 60 0.81 -1.92 12.93
C ASP A 60 0.93 -1.38 11.50
N VAL A 61 1.49 -0.20 11.34
CA VAL A 61 1.76 0.38 10.01
C VAL A 61 2.72 -0.52 9.23
N GLU A 62 3.80 -0.96 9.85
CA GLU A 62 4.79 -1.84 9.21
C GLU A 62 4.16 -3.18 8.82
N LYS A 63 3.36 -3.77 9.70
CA LYS A 63 2.67 -5.04 9.45
C LYS A 63 1.69 -4.89 8.29
N THR A 64 0.92 -3.81 8.28
CA THR A 64 -0.03 -3.53 7.20
C THR A 64 0.70 -3.36 5.86
N ALA A 65 1.82 -2.64 5.87
CA ALA A 65 2.66 -2.48 4.69
C ALA A 65 3.15 -3.83 4.14
N ASN A 66 3.56 -4.74 5.02
CA ASN A 66 4.00 -6.07 4.61
C ASN A 66 2.88 -6.87 3.94
N PHE A 67 1.66 -6.77 4.44
CA PHE A 67 0.50 -7.42 3.80
C PHE A 67 0.19 -6.80 2.44
N ILE A 68 0.30 -5.49 2.32
CA ILE A 68 0.11 -4.79 1.04
C ILE A 68 1.15 -5.28 0.02
N GLU A 69 2.40 -5.43 0.44
CA GLU A 69 3.46 -5.95 -0.43
C GLU A 69 3.15 -7.36 -0.93
N LYS A 70 2.62 -8.22 -0.07
CA LYS A 70 2.20 -9.57 -0.46
C LYS A 70 1.06 -9.53 -1.47
N ASP A 71 0.08 -8.67 -1.28
CA ASP A 71 -1.02 -8.51 -2.21
C ASP A 71 -0.52 -8.04 -3.57
N ILE A 72 0.40 -7.09 -3.60
CA ILE A 72 1.01 -6.59 -4.84
C ILE A 72 1.71 -7.74 -5.58
N LYS A 73 2.49 -8.56 -4.87
CA LYS A 73 3.20 -9.69 -5.46
C LYS A 73 2.25 -10.75 -6.01
N THR A 74 1.15 -11.00 -5.31
CA THR A 74 0.14 -11.95 -5.78
C THR A 74 -0.44 -11.49 -7.12
N VAL A 75 -0.77 -10.21 -7.23
CA VAL A 75 -1.31 -9.65 -8.47
C VAL A 75 -0.25 -9.64 -9.57
N GLU A 76 0.98 -9.25 -9.24
CA GLU A 76 2.09 -9.22 -10.20
C GLU A 76 2.36 -10.58 -10.82
N ASN A 77 2.29 -11.64 -10.02
CA ASN A 77 2.61 -12.99 -10.47
C ASN A 77 1.46 -13.67 -11.21
N SER A 78 0.30 -13.07 -11.25
CA SER A 78 -0.85 -13.62 -11.95
C SER A 78 -0.81 -13.29 -13.43
N ASN A 79 -1.36 -14.21 -14.25
CA ASN A 79 -1.56 -13.98 -15.69
C ASN A 79 -2.97 -13.52 -16.00
N GLU A 80 -3.84 -13.41 -14.99
CA GLU A 80 -5.25 -13.11 -15.13
C GLU A 80 -5.62 -11.70 -14.66
N VAL A 81 -4.70 -10.74 -14.84
CA VAL A 81 -4.93 -9.35 -14.48
C VAL A 81 -5.55 -8.61 -15.66
N SER A 82 -6.70 -7.99 -15.44
CA SER A 82 -7.39 -7.21 -16.46
C SER A 82 -6.85 -5.79 -16.56
N ARG A 83 -7.23 -5.10 -17.63
CA ARG A 83 -6.90 -3.68 -17.79
C ARG A 83 -7.56 -2.83 -16.70
N GLU A 84 -8.74 -3.22 -16.26
CA GLU A 84 -9.45 -2.55 -15.19
C GLU A 84 -8.68 -2.68 -13.86
N ASP A 85 -8.14 -3.87 -13.60
CA ASP A 85 -7.30 -4.11 -12.43
C ASP A 85 -6.04 -3.25 -12.49
N LEU A 86 -5.43 -3.14 -13.65
CA LEU A 86 -4.25 -2.30 -13.86
C LEU A 86 -4.57 -0.83 -13.58
N THR A 87 -5.72 -0.36 -14.05
CA THR A 87 -6.18 1.01 -13.78
C THR A 87 -6.35 1.25 -12.28
N THR A 88 -6.86 0.25 -11.57
CA THR A 88 -6.99 0.33 -10.11
C THR A 88 -5.63 0.51 -9.44
N LEU A 89 -4.64 -0.29 -9.86
CA LEU A 89 -3.28 -0.18 -9.33
C LEU A 89 -2.66 1.19 -9.61
N GLU A 90 -2.87 1.72 -10.80
CA GLU A 90 -2.37 3.04 -11.18
C GLU A 90 -3.01 4.15 -10.34
N ARG A 91 -4.27 4.01 -10.03
CA ARG A 91 -4.98 4.97 -9.18
C ARG A 91 -4.39 4.98 -7.76
N PHE A 92 -4.10 3.82 -7.20
CA PHE A 92 -3.49 3.73 -5.88
C PHE A 92 -2.04 4.21 -5.89
N LYS A 93 -1.32 3.95 -6.98
CA LYS A 93 0.03 4.52 -7.17
C LYS A 93 -0.01 6.03 -7.05
N LYS A 94 -0.95 6.68 -7.73
CA LYS A 94 -1.13 8.13 -7.69
C LYS A 94 -1.44 8.62 -6.29
N ARG A 95 -2.30 7.92 -5.57
CA ARG A 95 -2.65 8.28 -4.19
C ARG A 95 -1.44 8.21 -3.25
N LEU A 96 -0.58 7.21 -3.43
CA LEU A 96 0.65 7.08 -2.65
C LEU A 96 1.63 8.20 -2.97
N GLU A 97 1.79 8.52 -4.25
CA GLU A 97 2.63 9.63 -4.70
C GLU A 97 2.16 10.98 -4.12
N ASP A 98 0.88 11.22 -4.18
CA ASP A 98 0.28 12.45 -3.65
C ASP A 98 0.50 12.58 -2.14
N LYS A 99 0.39 11.46 -1.42
CA LYS A 99 0.62 11.45 0.02
C LYS A 99 2.06 11.77 0.37
N LEU A 100 3.00 11.20 -0.37
CA LEU A 100 4.44 11.47 -0.18
C LEU A 100 4.76 12.93 -0.45
N GLU A 101 4.18 13.49 -1.50
CA GLU A 101 4.36 14.90 -1.84
C GLU A 101 3.81 15.82 -0.75
N LYS A 102 2.63 15.49 -0.23
CA LYS A 102 2.01 16.23 0.87
C LYS A 102 2.91 16.23 2.11
N TRP A 103 3.46 15.08 2.47
CA TRP A 103 4.35 14.96 3.62
C TRP A 103 5.64 15.74 3.43
N ASP A 104 6.19 15.76 2.22
CA ASP A 104 7.38 16.57 1.92
C ASP A 104 7.12 18.06 2.18
N LYS A 105 5.94 18.54 1.79
CA LYS A 105 5.54 19.92 2.05
C LYS A 105 5.39 20.19 3.55
N GLU A 106 4.75 19.29 4.26
CA GLU A 106 4.55 19.42 5.71
C GLU A 106 5.87 19.43 6.47
N ILE A 107 6.83 18.61 6.06
CA ILE A 107 8.17 18.57 6.65
C ILE A 107 8.88 19.91 6.45
N LYS A 108 8.77 20.48 5.25
CA LYS A 108 9.37 21.79 4.95
C LYS A 108 8.76 22.90 5.78
N GLU A 109 7.44 22.85 5.98
CA GLU A 109 6.73 23.84 6.79
C GLU A 109 7.13 23.78 8.27
N LEU A 110 7.46 22.59 8.79
CA LEU A 110 7.91 22.42 10.17
C LEU A 110 9.16 23.23 10.47
N LYS A 111 10.03 23.44 9.49
CA LYS A 111 11.25 24.22 9.66
C LYS A 111 10.95 25.70 9.94
N PHE A 112 9.79 26.20 9.51
CA PHE A 112 9.39 27.58 9.69
C PHE A 112 8.52 27.79 10.93
N LYS A 113 7.94 26.72 11.48
CA LYS A 113 7.05 26.77 12.65
C LYS A 113 7.76 26.41 13.96
N ASP A 114 9.08 26.51 13.98
CA ASP A 114 9.89 26.10 15.15
C ASP A 114 9.65 26.99 16.37
N GLU A 115 9.15 28.21 16.18
CA GLU A 115 8.84 29.10 17.28
C GLU A 115 7.53 28.71 17.95
N GLY A 116 7.60 28.26 19.20
CA GLY A 116 6.45 27.90 20.01
C GLY A 116 6.16 26.41 20.10
N ILE A 117 6.82 25.57 19.30
CA ILE A 117 6.73 24.12 19.42
C ILE A 117 8.08 23.63 19.92
N GLY A 118 8.13 22.88 21.02
CA GLY A 118 9.39 22.38 21.57
C GLY A 118 10.17 21.54 20.57
N THR A 119 11.50 21.62 20.62
CA THR A 119 12.41 20.86 19.75
C THR A 119 12.10 19.36 19.79
N LYS A 120 11.75 18.84 20.97
CA LYS A 120 11.41 17.42 21.14
C LYS A 120 10.20 17.04 20.28
N VAL A 121 9.16 17.88 20.26
CA VAL A 121 7.94 17.62 19.47
C VAL A 121 8.28 17.63 17.98
N ILE A 122 9.04 18.61 17.54
CA ILE A 122 9.46 18.72 16.14
C ILE A 122 10.25 17.47 15.72
N ASN A 123 11.20 17.03 16.53
CA ASN A 123 12.00 15.86 16.24
C ASN A 123 11.13 14.59 16.16
N THR A 124 10.13 14.49 17.04
CA THR A 124 9.20 13.37 17.04
C THR A 124 8.36 13.34 15.77
N ILE A 125 7.86 14.50 15.34
CA ILE A 125 7.09 14.62 14.09
C ILE A 125 7.97 14.26 12.89
N LYS A 126 9.19 14.80 12.82
CA LYS A 126 10.14 14.47 11.75
C LYS A 126 10.44 12.99 11.70
N TRP A 127 10.65 12.36 12.85
CA TRP A 127 10.89 10.93 12.95
C TRP A 127 9.72 10.14 12.34
N SER A 128 8.49 10.48 12.69
CA SER A 128 7.31 9.81 12.14
C SER A 128 7.23 9.95 10.63
N PHE A 129 7.43 11.15 10.09
CA PHE A 129 7.42 11.36 8.65
C PHE A 129 8.51 10.56 7.94
N ILE A 130 9.72 10.49 8.52
CA ILE A 130 10.82 9.71 7.94
C ILE A 130 10.45 8.24 7.87
N GLN A 131 9.90 7.68 8.95
CA GLN A 131 9.48 6.28 8.98
C GLN A 131 8.38 6.01 7.93
N LEU A 132 7.36 6.85 7.89
CA LEU A 132 6.25 6.69 6.97
C LEU A 132 6.67 6.86 5.50
N LYS A 133 7.52 7.82 5.22
CA LYS A 133 8.05 8.02 3.86
C LYS A 133 8.81 6.79 3.38
N ARG A 134 9.62 6.20 4.24
CA ARG A 134 10.38 4.99 3.90
C ARG A 134 9.44 3.83 3.56
N ILE A 135 8.41 3.63 4.39
CA ILE A 135 7.43 2.55 4.20
C ILE A 135 6.65 2.76 2.91
N PHE A 136 6.13 3.97 2.69
CA PHE A 136 5.34 4.29 1.50
C PHE A 136 6.16 4.24 0.23
N THR A 137 7.42 4.70 0.28
CA THR A 137 8.33 4.63 -0.87
C THR A 137 8.59 3.19 -1.29
N LYS A 138 8.76 2.30 -0.31
CA LYS A 138 8.97 0.88 -0.59
C LYS A 138 7.76 0.26 -1.27
N ILE A 139 6.55 0.55 -0.76
CA ILE A 139 5.31 0.08 -1.38
C ILE A 139 5.19 0.63 -2.79
N LEU A 140 5.46 1.91 -2.98
CA LEU A 140 5.37 2.56 -4.27
C LEU A 140 6.31 1.93 -5.29
N LYS A 141 7.54 1.63 -4.91
CA LYS A 141 8.51 0.97 -5.78
C LYS A 141 8.03 -0.41 -6.24
N LEU A 142 7.48 -1.19 -5.30
CA LEU A 142 6.92 -2.50 -5.64
C LEU A 142 5.71 -2.37 -6.56
N LEU A 143 4.88 -1.38 -6.32
CA LEU A 143 3.69 -1.14 -7.13
C LEU A 143 4.06 -0.71 -8.55
N VAL A 144 5.02 0.17 -8.71
CA VAL A 144 5.53 0.60 -10.02
C VAL A 144 6.10 -0.60 -10.78
N SER A 145 6.88 -1.44 -10.11
CA SER A 145 7.44 -2.64 -10.71
C SER A 145 6.35 -3.61 -11.15
N ALA A 146 5.34 -3.82 -10.31
CA ALA A 146 4.22 -4.70 -10.62
C ALA A 146 3.40 -4.18 -11.81
N ILE A 147 3.13 -2.89 -11.85
CA ILE A 147 2.38 -2.26 -12.94
C ILE A 147 3.13 -2.47 -14.26
N SER A 148 4.44 -2.25 -14.26
CA SER A 148 5.27 -2.46 -15.47
C SER A 148 5.22 -3.91 -15.93
N ALA A 149 5.37 -4.86 -15.01
CA ALA A 149 5.34 -6.28 -15.33
C ALA A 149 3.98 -6.71 -15.89
N ILE A 150 2.89 -6.23 -15.29
CA ILE A 150 1.54 -6.53 -15.75
C ILE A 150 1.28 -5.91 -17.11
N TYR A 151 1.73 -4.69 -17.30
CA TYR A 151 1.58 -3.98 -18.58
C TYR A 151 2.25 -4.76 -19.72
N ASN A 152 3.46 -5.27 -19.48
CA ASN A 152 4.19 -6.07 -20.44
C ASN A 152 3.47 -7.37 -20.76
N LYS A 153 2.88 -8.03 -19.77
CA LYS A 153 2.08 -9.25 -19.98
C LYS A 153 0.86 -8.98 -20.85
N ILE A 154 0.15 -7.89 -20.60
CA ILE A 154 -1.05 -7.51 -21.38
C ILE A 154 -0.67 -7.21 -22.83
N ARG A 155 0.50 -6.61 -23.05
CA ARG A 155 1.01 -6.28 -24.39
C ARG A 155 1.63 -7.48 -25.07
N GLY A 156 1.78 -8.60 -24.40
CA GLY A 156 2.45 -9.77 -24.95
C GLY A 156 3.97 -9.63 -25.05
N VAL A 157 4.55 -8.75 -24.25
CA VAL A 157 6.01 -8.52 -24.22
C VAL A 157 6.54 -9.13 -22.92
N ASP A 158 7.44 -10.08 -23.06
CA ASP A 158 8.06 -10.73 -21.90
C ASP A 158 9.33 -10.02 -21.43
#